data_488f2b3d95108f764957f68e2245e2e0
#
_entry.id   488f2b3d95108f764957f68e2245e2e0
#
_cell.length_a   1.000
_cell.length_b   1.000
_cell.length_c   1.000
_cell.angle_alpha   90.00
_cell.angle_beta   90.00
_cell.angle_gamma   90.00
#
_symmetry.space_group_name_H-M   'P 1'
#
loop_
_entity.id
_entity.type
_entity.pdbx_description
1 polymer ?
#
loop_
_entity_poly.entity_id
_entity_poly.type
_entity_poly.pdbx_seq_one_letter_code
_entity_poly.pdbx_strand_id
1 'polypeptide(L)'
;SDVILIVVKPQDMQGLLAEIKPHIKINALLLSFVAGKKIGFIQENLSDPQPIVRIMPNTPTSVGLGAAGYSFGSAVTQEHRVFVASLLAAAGKAVEVDESLQDAITATSG
;
A
#
# COMPACT_ATOMS: atom_id res chain seq x y z
N SER A 1 -12.28 13.52 0.04
CA SER A 1 -11.52 12.54 -0.71
C SER A 1 -11.76 11.14 -0.17
N ASP A 2 -11.78 10.17 -1.06
CA ASP A 2 -12.10 8.81 -0.70
C ASP A 2 -10.84 8.01 -0.41
N VAL A 3 -10.97 7.06 0.51
CA VAL A 3 -9.90 6.14 0.86
C VAL A 3 -10.42 4.73 0.63
N ILE A 4 -9.65 3.94 -0.10
CA ILE A 4 -10.04 2.57 -0.41
C ILE A 4 -8.99 1.63 0.18
N LEU A 5 -9.45 0.67 0.99
CA LEU A 5 -8.59 -0.33 1.59
C LEU A 5 -8.63 -1.59 0.73
N ILE A 6 -7.46 -2.08 0.34
CA ILE A 6 -7.35 -3.32 -0.42
C ILE A 6 -6.80 -4.40 0.49
N VAL A 7 -7.68 -5.32 0.88
CA VAL A 7 -7.33 -6.42 1.79
C VAL A 7 -7.85 -7.72 1.17
N VAL A 8 -7.08 -8.26 0.25
CA VAL A 8 -7.43 -9.52 -0.44
C VAL A 8 -6.17 -10.37 -0.54
N LYS A 9 -6.33 -11.59 -0.97
CA LYS A 9 -5.18 -12.45 -1.24
C LYS A 9 -4.47 -11.97 -2.52
N PRO A 10 -3.16 -12.16 -2.64
CA PRO A 10 -2.43 -11.69 -3.82
C PRO A 10 -3.03 -12.18 -5.13
N GLN A 11 -3.48 -13.41 -5.20
CA GLN A 11 -4.04 -13.96 -6.42
C GLN A 11 -5.39 -13.34 -6.80
N ASP A 12 -6.04 -12.67 -5.84
CA ASP A 12 -7.34 -12.04 -6.08
C ASP A 12 -7.24 -10.57 -6.43
N MET A 13 -6.05 -9.98 -6.30
CA MET A 13 -5.87 -8.54 -6.48
C MET A 13 -6.19 -8.07 -7.88
N GLN A 14 -5.74 -8.78 -8.89
CA GLN A 14 -5.97 -8.36 -10.28
C GLN A 14 -7.46 -8.30 -10.60
N GLY A 15 -8.20 -9.32 -10.17
CA GLY A 15 -9.65 -9.34 -10.37
C GLY A 15 -10.35 -8.21 -9.67
N LEU A 16 -9.93 -7.92 -8.43
CA LEU A 16 -10.50 -6.81 -7.67
C LEU A 16 -10.22 -5.48 -8.37
N LEU A 17 -8.99 -5.26 -8.82
CA LEU A 17 -8.63 -4.01 -9.49
C LEU A 17 -9.43 -3.82 -10.77
N ALA A 18 -9.62 -4.89 -11.55
CA ALA A 18 -10.44 -4.82 -12.75
C ALA A 18 -11.88 -4.45 -12.43
N GLU A 19 -12.39 -4.96 -11.32
CA GLU A 19 -13.75 -4.70 -10.88
C GLU A 19 -13.96 -3.25 -10.44
N ILE A 20 -13.01 -2.69 -9.69
CA ILE A 20 -13.16 -1.33 -9.17
C ILE A 20 -12.72 -0.25 -10.15
N LYS A 21 -11.93 -0.61 -11.15
CA LYS A 21 -11.37 0.34 -12.11
C LYS A 21 -12.39 1.33 -12.69
N PRO A 22 -13.59 0.89 -13.15
CA PRO A 22 -14.56 1.82 -13.72
C PRO A 22 -15.26 2.69 -12.69
N HIS A 23 -15.13 2.35 -11.41
CA HIS A 23 -15.85 3.05 -10.34
C HIS A 23 -14.97 3.91 -9.45
N ILE A 24 -13.66 3.77 -9.57
CA ILE A 24 -12.73 4.45 -8.70
C ILE A 24 -12.56 5.91 -9.10
N LYS A 25 -12.56 6.80 -8.11
CA LYS A 25 -12.34 8.22 -8.37
C LYS A 25 -10.85 8.48 -8.53
N ILE A 26 -10.52 9.46 -9.37
CA ILE A 26 -9.14 9.78 -9.69
C ILE A 26 -8.33 10.20 -8.47
N ASN A 27 -8.99 10.80 -7.47
CA ASN A 27 -8.33 11.26 -6.25
C ASN A 27 -8.37 10.26 -5.11
N ALA A 28 -8.96 9.11 -5.31
CA ALA A 28 -9.09 8.12 -4.24
C ALA A 28 -7.72 7.60 -3.84
N LEU A 29 -7.47 7.55 -2.54
CA LEU A 29 -6.24 7.02 -1.99
C LEU A 29 -6.39 5.53 -1.77
N LEU A 30 -5.50 4.74 -2.36
CA LEU A 30 -5.54 3.30 -2.21
C LEU A 30 -4.52 2.87 -1.17
N LEU A 31 -4.98 2.15 -0.16
CA LEU A 31 -4.11 1.57 0.86
C LEU A 31 -4.09 0.06 0.64
N SER A 32 -2.96 -0.46 0.19
CA SER A 32 -2.83 -1.88 -0.10
C SER A 32 -2.12 -2.60 1.03
N PHE A 33 -2.76 -3.64 1.54
CA PHE A 33 -2.18 -4.50 2.57
C PHE A 33 -1.78 -5.86 1.98
N VAL A 34 -1.67 -5.95 0.66
CA VAL A 34 -1.44 -7.21 -0.03
C VAL A 34 0.07 -7.45 -0.20
N ALA A 35 0.54 -8.59 0.31
CA ALA A 35 1.95 -8.95 0.20
C ALA A 35 2.31 -9.32 -1.24
N GLY A 36 3.53 -9.01 -1.64
CA GLY A 36 4.06 -9.45 -2.93
C GLY A 36 3.55 -8.71 -4.15
N LYS A 37 2.72 -7.69 -3.98
CA LYS A 37 2.19 -6.91 -5.09
C LYS A 37 2.73 -5.49 -5.02
N LYS A 38 3.54 -5.13 -6.01
CA LYS A 38 4.17 -3.80 -6.06
C LYS A 38 3.17 -2.72 -6.43
N ILE A 39 3.49 -1.49 -6.04
CA ILE A 39 2.68 -0.33 -6.38
C ILE A 39 2.51 -0.22 -7.90
N GLY A 40 3.57 -0.47 -8.66
CA GLY A 40 3.51 -0.45 -10.11
C GLY A 40 2.49 -1.43 -10.68
N PHE A 41 2.38 -2.62 -10.10
CA PHE A 41 1.39 -3.59 -10.53
C PHE A 41 -0.03 -3.04 -10.36
N ILE A 42 -0.28 -2.40 -9.21
CA ILE A 42 -1.60 -1.83 -8.94
C ILE A 42 -1.89 -0.71 -9.94
N GLN A 43 -0.93 0.17 -10.18
CA GLN A 43 -1.09 1.29 -11.09
C GLN A 43 -1.35 0.82 -12.52
N GLU A 44 -0.68 -0.26 -12.95
CA GLU A 44 -0.87 -0.82 -14.30
C GLU A 44 -2.29 -1.32 -14.53
N ASN A 45 -2.97 -1.69 -13.47
CA ASN A 45 -4.34 -2.19 -13.56
C ASN A 45 -5.39 -1.09 -13.39
N LEU A 46 -4.96 0.17 -13.34
CA LEU A 46 -5.84 1.32 -13.20
C LEU A 46 -5.64 2.26 -14.39
N SER A 47 -6.68 3.02 -14.73
CA SER A 47 -6.64 3.89 -15.92
C SER A 47 -5.82 5.15 -15.72
N ASP A 48 -5.89 5.74 -14.54
CA ASP A 48 -5.29 7.04 -14.24
C ASP A 48 -4.25 6.92 -13.14
N PRO A 49 -3.31 7.88 -13.07
CA PRO A 49 -2.39 7.92 -11.93
C PRO A 49 -3.18 7.99 -10.65
N GLN A 50 -2.93 7.04 -9.74
CA GLN A 50 -3.71 6.90 -8.53
C GLN A 50 -2.78 6.99 -7.33
N PRO A 51 -3.15 7.72 -6.26
CA PRO A 51 -2.36 7.71 -5.04
C PRO A 51 -2.43 6.31 -4.40
N ILE A 52 -1.29 5.66 -4.27
CA ILE A 52 -1.23 4.30 -3.75
C ILE A 52 -0.20 4.22 -2.63
N VAL A 53 -0.59 3.63 -1.50
CA VAL A 53 0.31 3.36 -0.40
C VAL A 53 0.30 1.86 -0.14
N ARG A 54 1.48 1.28 -0.12
CA ARG A 54 1.64 -0.14 0.17
C ARG A 54 2.02 -0.29 1.63
N ILE A 55 1.25 -1.06 2.38
CA ILE A 55 1.44 -1.21 3.82
C ILE A 55 1.62 -2.69 4.14
N MET A 56 2.67 -2.99 4.88
CA MET A 56 2.91 -4.34 5.40
C MET A 56 2.87 -4.27 6.91
N PRO A 57 1.74 -4.63 7.52
CA PRO A 57 1.62 -4.59 8.98
C PRO A 57 2.44 -5.71 9.62
N ASN A 58 2.89 -5.45 10.83
CA ASN A 58 3.63 -6.44 11.62
C ASN A 58 4.84 -7.01 10.89
N THR A 59 5.64 -6.13 10.27
CA THR A 59 6.86 -6.59 9.63
C THR A 59 7.75 -7.24 10.67
N PRO A 60 8.35 -8.37 10.35
CA PRO A 60 9.23 -9.04 11.30
C PRO A 60 10.55 -8.31 11.45
N THR A 61 11.43 -8.90 12.18
CA THR A 61 12.68 -8.36 12.65
C THR A 61 13.53 -7.58 11.66
N SER A 62 13.34 -7.78 10.37
CA SER A 62 14.18 -7.13 9.35
C SER A 62 14.08 -5.61 9.39
N VAL A 63 12.91 -5.08 9.75
CA VAL A 63 12.72 -3.62 9.84
C VAL A 63 12.65 -3.16 11.28
N GLY A 64 12.62 -4.09 12.21
CA GLY A 64 12.67 -3.82 13.63
C GLY A 64 11.34 -3.85 14.33
N LEU A 65 11.29 -4.66 15.33
CA LEU A 65 10.37 -4.55 16.45
C LEU A 65 8.87 -4.57 16.14
N GLY A 66 8.48 -5.26 15.07
CA GLY A 66 7.06 -5.41 14.77
C GLY A 66 6.38 -4.16 14.26
N ALA A 67 7.15 -3.19 13.77
CA ALA A 67 6.58 -2.00 13.17
C ALA A 67 6.02 -2.32 11.79
N ALA A 68 4.96 -1.63 11.39
CA ALA A 68 4.47 -1.71 10.03
C ALA A 68 5.41 -0.98 9.08
N GLY A 69 5.63 -1.51 7.89
CA GLY A 69 6.39 -0.83 6.86
C GLY A 69 5.44 -0.29 5.81
N TYR A 70 5.66 0.95 5.36
CA TYR A 70 4.80 1.52 4.32
C TYR A 70 5.62 2.26 3.28
N SER A 71 5.13 2.24 2.04
CA SER A 71 5.79 2.87 0.90
C SER A 71 4.77 3.64 0.08
N PHE A 72 5.19 4.79 -0.46
CA PHE A 72 4.31 5.66 -1.23
C PHE A 72 4.58 5.54 -2.73
N GLY A 73 3.49 5.51 -3.51
CA GLY A 73 3.60 5.62 -4.96
C GLY A 73 3.85 7.06 -5.39
N SER A 74 4.17 7.25 -6.66
CA SER A 74 4.56 8.55 -7.18
C SER A 74 3.43 9.59 -7.22
N ALA A 75 2.18 9.15 -7.23
CA ALA A 75 1.03 10.06 -7.29
C ALA A 75 0.54 10.50 -5.91
N VAL A 76 1.17 10.05 -4.84
CA VAL A 76 0.78 10.41 -3.48
C VAL A 76 1.23 11.85 -3.19
N THR A 77 0.29 12.67 -2.70
CA THR A 77 0.58 14.06 -2.37
C THR A 77 1.08 14.17 -0.93
N GLN A 78 1.57 15.36 -0.57
CA GLN A 78 1.98 15.62 0.81
C GLN A 78 0.82 15.45 1.78
N GLU A 79 -0.36 15.87 1.36
CA GLU A 79 -1.57 15.72 2.16
C GLU A 79 -1.88 14.25 2.45
N HIS A 80 -1.71 13.40 1.44
CA HIS A 80 -1.89 11.96 1.60
C HIS A 80 -0.85 11.39 2.58
N ARG A 81 0.40 11.85 2.49
CA ARG A 81 1.46 11.39 3.37
C ARG A 81 1.14 11.70 4.84
N VAL A 82 0.66 12.92 5.10
CA VAL A 82 0.30 13.33 6.45
C VAL A 82 -0.85 12.48 6.98
N PHE A 83 -1.86 12.26 6.14
CA PHE A 83 -3.00 11.44 6.52
C PHE A 83 -2.58 10.01 6.90
N VAL A 84 -1.76 9.39 6.05
CA VAL A 84 -1.31 8.01 6.28
C VAL A 84 -0.44 7.93 7.52
N ALA A 85 0.47 8.89 7.71
CA ALA A 85 1.33 8.89 8.89
C ALA A 85 0.49 8.97 10.17
N SER A 86 -0.54 9.82 10.18
CA SER A 86 -1.44 9.95 11.32
C SER A 86 -2.23 8.67 11.57
N LEU A 87 -2.73 8.08 10.50
CA LEU A 87 -3.51 6.85 10.59
C LEU A 87 -2.68 5.71 11.17
N LEU A 88 -1.47 5.53 10.66
CA LEU A 88 -0.62 4.43 11.10
C LEU A 88 -0.05 4.66 12.49
N ALA A 89 0.22 5.91 12.86
CA ALA A 89 0.67 6.23 14.22
C ALA A 89 -0.40 5.86 15.25
N ALA A 90 -1.67 6.06 14.91
CA ALA A 90 -2.76 5.69 15.79
C ALA A 90 -2.89 4.17 15.93
N ALA A 91 -2.49 3.43 14.92
CA ALA A 91 -2.57 1.96 14.93
C ALA A 91 -1.35 1.32 15.61
N GLY A 92 -0.26 2.06 15.81
CA GLY A 92 0.95 1.54 16.42
C GLY A 92 2.19 2.07 15.73
N LYS A 93 3.28 1.33 15.82
CA LYS A 93 4.54 1.74 15.19
C LYS A 93 4.49 1.54 13.70
N ALA A 94 4.97 2.52 12.96
CA ALA A 94 5.03 2.43 11.50
C ALA A 94 6.25 3.19 10.99
N VAL A 95 6.87 2.67 9.95
CA VAL A 95 8.10 3.24 9.37
C VAL A 95 7.95 3.29 7.86
N GLU A 96 8.25 4.44 7.29
CA GLU A 96 8.29 4.57 5.83
C GLU A 96 9.55 3.86 5.33
N VAL A 97 9.38 2.98 4.32
CA VAL A 97 10.50 2.25 3.74
C VAL A 97 10.40 2.29 2.23
N ASP A 98 11.52 2.04 1.58
CA ASP A 98 11.53 1.89 0.13
C ASP A 98 10.80 0.62 -0.26
N GLU A 99 10.06 0.67 -1.37
CA GLU A 99 9.27 -0.48 -1.80
C GLU A 99 10.11 -1.73 -2.05
N SER A 100 11.33 -1.55 -2.54
CA SER A 100 12.24 -2.67 -2.75
C SER A 100 12.56 -3.39 -1.45
N LEU A 101 12.61 -2.68 -0.35
CA LEU A 101 12.85 -3.27 0.96
C LEU A 101 11.66 -4.11 1.42
N GLN A 102 10.45 -3.68 1.08
CA GLN A 102 9.26 -4.46 1.41
C GLN A 102 9.25 -5.80 0.69
N ASP A 103 9.71 -5.83 -0.54
CA ASP A 103 9.81 -7.08 -1.29
C ASP A 103 10.85 -8.01 -0.67
N ALA A 104 11.96 -7.46 -0.23
CA ALA A 104 12.99 -8.25 0.44
C ALA A 104 12.47 -8.83 1.75
N ILE A 105 11.73 -8.05 2.52
CA ILE A 105 11.13 -8.50 3.78
C ILE A 105 10.13 -9.62 3.51
N THR A 106 9.30 -9.47 2.49
CA THR A 106 8.31 -10.48 2.12
C THR A 106 9.00 -11.79 1.75
N ALA A 107 10.06 -11.72 0.96
CA ALA A 107 10.80 -12.90 0.55
C ALA A 107 11.44 -13.60 1.74
N THR A 108 11.93 -12.83 2.71
CA THR A 108 12.57 -13.37 3.90
C THR A 108 11.54 -13.99 4.85
N SER A 109 10.40 -13.36 4.97
CA SER A 109 9.35 -13.80 5.90
C SER A 109 8.49 -14.93 5.36
N GLY A 110 8.42 -14.99 4.06
CA GLY A 110 7.59 -15.99 3.40
C GLY A 110 8.27 -17.31 3.31
#